data_d8e79ac2d7d51ad65686d393b68c9e96
#
_entry.id   d8e79ac2d7d51ad65686d393b68c9e96
#
_cell.length_a   1.000
_cell.length_b   1.000
_cell.length_c   1.000
_cell.angle_alpha   90.00
_cell.angle_beta   90.00
_cell.angle_gamma   90.00
#
_symmetry.space_group_name_H-M   'P 1'
#
loop_
_entity.id
_entity.type
_entity.pdbx_description
1 polymer ?
#
loop_
_entity_poly.entity_id
_entity_poly.type
_entity_poly.pdbx_seq_one_letter_code
_entity_poly.pdbx_strand_id
1 'polypeptide(L)'
;MDKRFNNFGRIPSKKVWWIDEKHFTSDKGTHNGKQKALDYAHAYLLNDKDIIEFDSEMEWKRYEYLHALEKNGDIRELKIHQNFLLLPKFDDHDELMYEADFYYYDNTTQKYVVEDVKGLLEDTFRVKWKLFDYIYKKKDLKLVCIKCSGKNFLTSEAWSVVVENKKPTKQKEKLRAENKAMKEKLKAIEKINAVVERETKRLSELQAKQESGAKLTKAERERLLLLQSKYCKPQKIDVN
;
A
#
# COMPACT_ATOMS: atom_id res chain seq x y z
N MET A 1 -23.12 -21.37 13.15
CA MET A 1 -21.65 -21.33 13.00
C MET A 1 -21.16 -19.92 13.29
N ASP A 2 -20.77 -19.69 14.54
CA ASP A 2 -20.30 -18.38 15.03
C ASP A 2 -18.91 -18.07 14.49
N LYS A 3 -18.82 -17.11 13.59
CA LYS A 3 -17.54 -16.50 13.21
C LYS A 3 -17.18 -15.46 14.29
N ARG A 4 -16.54 -15.89 15.36
CA ARG A 4 -15.84 -14.98 16.26
C ARG A 4 -14.64 -14.43 15.51
N PHE A 5 -14.79 -13.25 14.93
CA PHE A 5 -13.65 -12.45 14.52
C PHE A 5 -12.86 -12.11 15.78
N ASN A 6 -11.67 -12.66 15.91
CA ASN A 6 -10.71 -12.28 16.92
C ASN A 6 -10.33 -10.81 16.73
N ASN A 7 -10.99 -9.94 17.46
CA ASN A 7 -10.53 -8.57 17.70
C ASN A 7 -9.28 -8.65 18.58
N PHE A 8 -8.14 -8.97 17.99
CA PHE A 8 -6.87 -8.78 18.68
C PHE A 8 -6.65 -7.27 18.90
N GLY A 9 -7.06 -6.82 20.09
CA GLY A 9 -6.43 -5.78 20.86
C GLY A 9 -6.15 -4.45 20.14
N ARG A 10 -7.12 -3.84 19.43
CA ARG A 10 -7.10 -2.38 19.27
C ARG A 10 -7.38 -1.80 20.65
N ILE A 11 -6.36 -1.23 21.28
CA ILE A 11 -6.59 -0.29 22.38
C ILE A 11 -7.36 0.86 21.74
N PRO A 12 -8.63 1.10 22.13
CA PRO A 12 -9.38 2.21 21.55
C PRO A 12 -8.59 3.49 21.79
N SER A 13 -8.18 4.14 20.72
CA SER A 13 -7.56 5.45 20.79
C SER A 13 -8.57 6.41 21.39
N LYS A 14 -8.16 7.21 22.37
CA LYS A 14 -9.02 8.25 22.92
C LYS A 14 -9.01 9.43 21.99
N LYS A 15 -10.18 9.82 21.49
CA LYS A 15 -10.36 11.08 20.76
C LYS A 15 -10.05 12.26 21.65
N VAL A 16 -9.46 13.29 21.04
CA VAL A 16 -9.12 14.54 21.69
C VAL A 16 -9.74 15.69 20.90
N TRP A 17 -10.37 16.65 21.59
CA TRP A 17 -10.86 17.89 20.99
C TRP A 17 -10.00 19.05 21.51
N TRP A 18 -9.54 19.88 20.61
CA TRP A 18 -8.64 20.99 20.91
C TRP A 18 -9.24 22.31 20.44
N ILE A 19 -9.16 23.33 21.25
CA ILE A 19 -9.54 24.72 20.95
C ILE A 19 -8.80 25.66 21.88
N ASP A 20 -8.30 26.76 21.36
CA ASP A 20 -7.65 27.83 22.13
C ASP A 20 -6.61 27.30 23.14
N GLU A 21 -5.68 26.46 22.64
CA GLU A 21 -4.60 25.83 23.45
C GLU A 21 -5.11 24.94 24.61
N LYS A 22 -6.39 24.59 24.62
CA LYS A 22 -6.98 23.64 25.57
C LYS A 22 -7.39 22.36 24.85
N HIS A 23 -7.18 21.26 25.52
CA HIS A 23 -7.63 19.97 25.02
C HIS A 23 -8.64 19.30 25.95
N PHE A 24 -9.55 18.57 25.37
CA PHE A 24 -10.64 17.90 26.05
C PHE A 24 -10.70 16.45 25.64
N THR A 25 -10.92 15.57 26.60
CA THR A 25 -11.12 14.13 26.37
C THR A 25 -12.39 13.69 27.08
N SER A 26 -12.98 12.60 26.61
CA SER A 26 -14.10 11.99 27.30
C SER A 26 -13.67 11.41 28.64
N ASP A 27 -14.55 11.51 29.64
CA ASP A 27 -14.38 10.81 30.90
C ASP A 27 -14.47 9.30 30.70
N LYS A 28 -13.93 8.54 31.63
CA LYS A 28 -13.95 7.08 31.56
C LYS A 28 -15.39 6.56 31.48
N GLY A 29 -15.69 5.83 30.40
CA GLY A 29 -17.01 5.24 30.16
C GLY A 29 -18.06 6.21 29.60
N THR A 30 -17.65 7.40 29.15
CA THR A 30 -18.54 8.40 28.53
C THR A 30 -18.04 8.82 27.14
N HIS A 31 -18.85 9.59 26.40
CA HIS A 31 -18.51 10.19 25.12
C HIS A 31 -18.66 11.72 25.15
N ASN A 32 -18.38 12.35 26.28
CA ASN A 32 -18.67 13.77 26.54
C ASN A 32 -17.50 14.73 26.19
N GLY A 33 -16.39 14.24 25.61
CA GLY A 33 -15.23 15.09 25.32
C GLY A 33 -15.55 16.25 24.37
N LYS A 34 -16.30 15.98 23.29
CA LYS A 34 -16.76 17.02 22.36
C LYS A 34 -17.65 18.08 23.05
N GLN A 35 -18.56 17.62 23.90
CA GLN A 35 -19.45 18.55 24.64
C GLN A 35 -18.65 19.46 25.54
N LYS A 36 -17.64 18.97 26.24
CA LYS A 36 -16.76 19.80 27.07
C LYS A 36 -16.03 20.88 26.25
N ALA A 37 -15.58 20.55 25.04
CA ALA A 37 -14.95 21.51 24.14
C ALA A 37 -15.95 22.60 23.69
N LEU A 38 -17.18 22.18 23.34
CA LEU A 38 -18.27 23.12 23.02
C LEU A 38 -18.64 24.04 24.21
N ASP A 39 -18.79 23.48 25.39
CA ASP A 39 -19.11 24.24 26.60
C ASP A 39 -18.02 25.28 26.89
N TYR A 40 -16.74 24.90 26.68
CA TYR A 40 -15.63 25.84 26.80
C TYR A 40 -15.70 26.93 25.73
N ALA A 41 -15.89 26.54 24.45
CA ALA A 41 -16.02 27.52 23.37
C ALA A 41 -17.11 28.53 23.62
N HIS A 42 -18.29 28.10 24.05
CA HIS A 42 -19.42 28.98 24.39
C HIS A 42 -19.11 29.89 25.60
N ALA A 43 -18.45 29.34 26.63
CA ALA A 43 -18.09 30.12 27.82
C ALA A 43 -17.10 31.26 27.51
N TYR A 44 -16.25 31.09 26.52
CA TYR A 44 -15.22 32.05 26.10
C TYR A 44 -15.56 32.78 24.80
N LEU A 45 -16.78 32.61 24.27
CA LEU A 45 -17.29 33.25 23.04
C LEU A 45 -16.40 32.92 21.81
N LEU A 46 -15.85 31.68 21.78
CA LEU A 46 -15.07 31.18 20.68
C LEU A 46 -16.01 30.54 19.63
N ASN A 47 -15.49 30.37 18.39
CA ASN A 47 -16.26 29.74 17.33
C ASN A 47 -16.15 28.23 17.43
N ASP A 48 -17.27 27.51 17.44
CA ASP A 48 -17.33 26.04 17.47
C ASP A 48 -16.57 25.39 16.28
N LYS A 49 -16.45 26.09 15.15
CA LYS A 49 -15.71 25.62 13.97
C LYS A 49 -14.21 25.59 14.19
N ASP A 50 -13.70 26.25 15.22
CA ASP A 50 -12.28 26.24 15.57
C ASP A 50 -11.92 25.03 16.45
N ILE A 51 -12.92 24.22 16.83
CA ILE A 51 -12.68 22.96 17.54
C ILE A 51 -12.08 21.95 16.57
N ILE A 52 -10.85 21.52 16.83
CA ILE A 52 -10.15 20.49 16.11
C ILE A 52 -10.38 19.14 16.79
N GLU A 53 -10.80 18.13 16.03
CA GLU A 53 -10.97 16.76 16.52
C GLU A 53 -9.80 15.89 16.03
N PHE A 54 -9.14 15.20 16.96
CA PHE A 54 -8.10 14.22 16.69
C PHE A 54 -8.59 12.81 17.05
N ASP A 55 -8.31 11.85 16.18
CA ASP A 55 -8.72 10.46 16.38
C ASP A 55 -7.89 9.75 17.45
N SER A 56 -6.76 10.32 17.84
CA SER A 56 -5.92 9.79 18.91
C SER A 56 -5.20 10.86 19.71
N GLU A 57 -4.88 10.52 20.94
CA GLU A 57 -4.03 11.34 21.82
C GLU A 57 -2.61 11.56 21.23
N MET A 58 -2.15 10.64 20.39
CA MET A 58 -0.84 10.74 19.71
C MET A 58 -0.85 11.79 18.61
N GLU A 59 -1.92 11.85 17.82
CA GLU A 59 -2.11 12.89 16.80
C GLU A 59 -2.21 14.27 17.44
N TRP A 60 -3.03 14.42 18.51
CA TRP A 60 -3.09 15.66 19.25
C TRP A 60 -1.71 16.10 19.78
N LYS A 61 -0.93 15.21 20.40
CA LYS A 61 0.43 15.53 20.89
C LYS A 61 1.36 15.97 19.75
N ARG A 62 1.21 15.36 18.57
CA ARG A 62 1.99 15.78 17.42
C ARG A 62 1.57 17.14 16.91
N TYR A 63 0.26 17.40 16.89
CA TYR A 63 -0.26 18.72 16.54
C TYR A 63 0.31 19.80 17.44
N GLU A 64 0.28 19.63 18.77
CA GLU A 64 0.86 20.57 19.74
C GLU A 64 2.34 20.88 19.43
N TYR A 65 3.12 19.85 19.12
CA TYR A 65 4.51 20.02 18.71
C TYR A 65 4.64 20.82 17.40
N LEU A 66 3.90 20.46 16.37
CA LEU A 66 3.95 21.14 15.08
C LEU A 66 3.41 22.58 15.18
N HIS A 67 2.37 22.81 15.96
CA HIS A 67 1.82 24.14 16.22
C HIS A 67 2.84 25.05 16.91
N ALA A 68 3.62 24.52 17.85
CA ALA A 68 4.72 25.26 18.47
C ALA A 68 5.81 25.61 17.43
N LEU A 69 6.16 24.69 16.52
CA LEU A 69 7.10 24.97 15.43
C LEU A 69 6.57 26.03 14.45
N GLU A 70 5.26 26.03 14.16
CA GLU A 70 4.65 27.03 13.31
C GLU A 70 4.68 28.41 13.97
N LYS A 71 4.36 28.50 15.27
CA LYS A 71 4.49 29.74 16.04
C LYS A 71 5.92 30.29 16.07
N ASN A 72 6.92 29.41 16.09
CA ASN A 72 8.33 29.80 16.07
C ASN A 72 8.83 30.15 14.65
N GLY A 73 8.05 29.85 13.61
CA GLY A 73 8.45 30.08 12.22
C GLY A 73 9.37 29.00 11.64
N ASP A 74 9.54 27.87 12.32
CA ASP A 74 10.31 26.72 11.81
C ASP A 74 9.57 26.00 10.67
N ILE A 75 8.24 26.00 10.73
CA ILE A 75 7.33 25.51 9.69
C ILE A 75 6.27 26.57 9.37
N ARG A 76 5.52 26.35 8.28
CA ARG A 76 4.38 27.20 7.89
C ARG A 76 3.31 26.38 7.16
N GLU A 77 2.12 26.96 7.03
CA GLU A 77 0.99 26.36 6.32
C GLU A 77 0.58 25.00 6.89
N LEU A 78 0.61 24.86 8.22
CA LEU A 78 0.19 23.63 8.89
C LEU A 78 -1.28 23.34 8.61
N LYS A 79 -1.54 22.20 7.98
CA LYS A 79 -2.89 21.68 7.72
C LYS A 79 -3.03 20.32 8.37
N ILE A 80 -4.21 20.07 8.89
CA ILE A 80 -4.62 18.78 9.46
C ILE A 80 -5.59 18.08 8.52
N HIS A 81 -5.64 16.77 8.55
CA HIS A 81 -6.58 15.93 7.79
C HIS A 81 -6.58 16.26 6.28
N GLN A 82 -5.37 16.47 5.72
CA GLN A 82 -5.23 16.82 4.31
C GLN A 82 -5.46 15.58 3.43
N ASN A 83 -6.43 15.70 2.53
CA ASN A 83 -6.76 14.64 1.58
C ASN A 83 -5.87 14.65 0.33
N PHE A 84 -5.47 13.45 -0.11
CA PHE A 84 -4.69 13.18 -1.30
C PHE A 84 -5.34 12.11 -2.15
N LEU A 85 -5.55 12.37 -3.43
CA LEU A 85 -6.13 11.40 -4.36
C LEU A 85 -5.09 10.33 -4.71
N LEU A 86 -5.36 9.07 -4.37
CA LEU A 86 -4.51 7.93 -4.75
C LEU A 86 -4.96 7.26 -6.03
N LEU A 87 -6.26 7.06 -6.22
CA LEU A 87 -6.84 6.56 -7.46
C LEU A 87 -8.10 7.34 -7.79
N PRO A 88 -8.26 7.82 -9.03
CA PRO A 88 -9.52 8.43 -9.45
C PRO A 88 -10.62 7.37 -9.52
N LYS A 89 -11.87 7.82 -9.51
CA LYS A 89 -13.02 6.97 -9.78
C LYS A 89 -12.89 6.31 -11.16
N PHE A 90 -13.15 5.01 -11.25
CA PHE A 90 -13.10 4.24 -12.49
C PHE A 90 -14.12 3.11 -12.44
N ASP A 91 -14.81 2.87 -13.53
CA ASP A 91 -15.91 1.89 -13.65
C ASP A 91 -16.89 2.01 -12.48
N ASP A 92 -17.14 0.92 -11.74
CA ASP A 92 -18.02 0.87 -10.57
C ASP A 92 -17.31 1.13 -9.24
N HIS A 93 -16.03 1.55 -9.28
CA HIS A 93 -15.22 1.81 -8.09
C HIS A 93 -15.15 3.28 -7.78
N ASP A 94 -15.38 3.64 -6.53
CA ASP A 94 -15.19 5.00 -6.05
C ASP A 94 -13.70 5.38 -5.98
N GLU A 95 -13.44 6.69 -5.91
CA GLU A 95 -12.09 7.21 -5.74
C GLU A 95 -11.43 6.71 -4.45
N LEU A 96 -10.14 6.45 -4.51
CA LEU A 96 -9.35 6.12 -3.32
C LEU A 96 -8.61 7.36 -2.85
N MET A 97 -9.03 7.87 -1.69
CA MET A 97 -8.39 8.98 -1.02
C MET A 97 -7.47 8.50 0.10
N TYR A 98 -6.42 9.26 0.34
CA TYR A 98 -5.59 9.15 1.52
C TYR A 98 -5.67 10.44 2.33
N GLU A 99 -6.16 10.35 3.55
CA GLU A 99 -6.16 11.45 4.51
C GLU A 99 -4.91 11.34 5.37
N ALA A 100 -4.05 12.35 5.26
CA ALA A 100 -2.84 12.47 6.06
C ALA A 100 -3.14 13.27 7.33
N ASP A 101 -2.53 12.89 8.46
CA ASP A 101 -2.75 13.59 9.71
C ASP A 101 -2.27 15.05 9.61
N PHE A 102 -1.08 15.29 8.99
CA PHE A 102 -0.48 16.62 8.87
C PHE A 102 0.13 16.86 7.49
N TYR A 103 0.05 18.12 7.07
CA TYR A 103 0.72 18.65 5.89
C TYR A 103 1.23 20.05 6.18
N TYR A 104 2.49 20.34 5.91
CA TYR A 104 3.11 21.64 6.19
C TYR A 104 4.35 21.87 5.33
N TYR A 105 4.81 23.11 5.25
CA TYR A 105 6.09 23.47 4.65
C TYR A 105 7.16 23.61 5.73
N ASP A 106 8.24 22.86 5.62
CA ASP A 106 9.41 22.91 6.49
C ASP A 106 10.40 23.96 5.95
N ASN A 107 10.59 25.03 6.73
CA ASN A 107 11.45 26.16 6.34
C ASN A 107 12.95 25.77 6.38
N THR A 108 13.34 24.75 7.14
CA THR A 108 14.73 24.27 7.22
C THR A 108 15.10 23.48 5.97
N THR A 109 14.25 22.52 5.58
CA THR A 109 14.49 21.66 4.41
C THR A 109 13.98 22.29 3.11
N GLN A 110 13.20 23.37 3.20
CA GLN A 110 12.53 24.06 2.07
C GLN A 110 11.64 23.11 1.26
N LYS A 111 10.91 22.22 1.94
CA LYS A 111 10.05 21.22 1.32
C LYS A 111 8.71 21.12 2.01
N TYR A 112 7.71 20.71 1.25
CA TYR A 112 6.46 20.23 1.83
C TYR A 112 6.63 18.85 2.44
N VAL A 113 6.07 18.67 3.61
CA VAL A 113 6.07 17.41 4.36
C VAL A 113 4.64 16.92 4.52
N VAL A 114 4.43 15.65 4.27
CA VAL A 114 3.18 14.93 4.54
C VAL A 114 3.47 13.94 5.66
N GLU A 115 2.78 14.07 6.77
CA GLU A 115 3.02 13.24 7.96
C GLU A 115 1.80 12.45 8.37
N ASP A 116 2.06 11.28 8.92
CA ASP A 116 1.06 10.40 9.49
C ASP A 116 1.59 9.78 10.80
N VAL A 117 0.81 9.88 11.87
CA VAL A 117 1.17 9.37 13.20
C VAL A 117 0.64 7.96 13.36
N LYS A 118 1.53 6.97 13.43
CA LYS A 118 1.13 5.57 13.53
C LYS A 118 1.74 4.87 14.73
N GLY A 119 0.87 4.32 15.57
CA GLY A 119 1.27 3.39 16.62
C GLY A 119 1.58 1.99 16.06
N LEU A 120 0.80 1.53 15.08
CA LEU A 120 0.94 0.25 14.41
C LEU A 120 0.77 0.42 12.90
N LEU A 121 1.68 -0.17 12.12
CA LEU A 121 1.60 -0.17 10.65
C LEU A 121 0.74 -1.35 10.18
N GLU A 122 -0.52 -1.09 9.86
CA GLU A 122 -1.43 -2.07 9.26
C GLU A 122 -1.06 -2.34 7.79
N ASP A 123 -1.43 -3.50 7.25
CA ASP A 123 -1.09 -3.85 5.87
C ASP A 123 -1.81 -2.96 4.86
N THR A 124 -3.05 -2.56 5.13
CA THR A 124 -3.80 -1.59 4.33
C THR A 124 -3.11 -0.23 4.25
N PHE A 125 -2.61 0.27 5.38
CA PHE A 125 -1.83 1.50 5.42
C PHE A 125 -0.54 1.39 4.60
N ARG A 126 0.18 0.26 4.70
CA ARG A 126 1.42 0.03 3.92
C ARG A 126 1.19 0.07 2.42
N VAL A 127 0.04 -0.42 1.95
CA VAL A 127 -0.33 -0.35 0.54
C VAL A 127 -0.59 1.11 0.14
N LYS A 128 -1.39 1.84 0.91
CA LYS A 128 -1.67 3.27 0.68
C LYS A 128 -0.38 4.10 0.70
N TRP A 129 0.52 3.85 1.66
CA TRP A 129 1.82 4.53 1.75
C TRP A 129 2.66 4.35 0.49
N LYS A 130 2.83 3.11 0.00
CA LYS A 130 3.58 2.84 -1.23
C LYS A 130 2.94 3.48 -2.46
N LEU A 131 1.61 3.46 -2.51
CA LEU A 131 0.86 4.08 -3.58
C LEU A 131 1.02 5.60 -3.57
N PHE A 132 0.95 6.22 -2.39
CA PHE A 132 1.23 7.64 -2.20
C PHE A 132 2.64 8.00 -2.70
N ASP A 133 3.67 7.34 -2.19
CA ASP A 133 5.06 7.59 -2.61
C ASP A 133 5.25 7.43 -4.12
N TYR A 134 4.62 6.43 -4.73
CA TYR A 134 4.68 6.21 -6.18
C TYR A 134 4.05 7.36 -6.97
N ILE A 135 2.86 7.80 -6.57
CA ILE A 135 2.09 8.83 -7.28
C ILE A 135 2.72 10.22 -7.12
N TYR A 136 3.11 10.56 -5.88
CA TYR A 136 3.57 11.89 -5.51
C TYR A 136 5.08 12.09 -5.63
N LYS A 137 5.85 11.06 -5.96
CA LYS A 137 7.29 11.13 -6.16
C LYS A 137 7.74 12.25 -7.12
N LYS A 138 7.01 12.46 -8.22
CA LYS A 138 7.30 13.51 -9.20
C LYS A 138 7.07 14.92 -8.66
N LYS A 139 6.29 15.07 -7.59
CA LYS A 139 5.99 16.34 -6.91
C LYS A 139 6.92 16.59 -5.73
N ASP A 140 7.94 15.77 -5.55
CA ASP A 140 8.87 15.77 -4.40
C ASP A 140 8.15 15.66 -3.04
N LEU A 141 6.95 15.07 -3.02
CA LEU A 141 6.20 14.77 -1.81
C LEU A 141 6.43 13.32 -1.40
N LYS A 142 6.74 13.14 -0.13
CA LYS A 142 6.91 11.82 0.49
C LYS A 142 6.12 11.75 1.77
N LEU A 143 5.40 10.66 1.95
CA LEU A 143 4.70 10.41 3.19
C LEU A 143 5.68 9.92 4.26
N VAL A 144 5.77 10.67 5.34
CA VAL A 144 6.61 10.36 6.49
C VAL A 144 5.73 9.80 7.60
N CYS A 145 5.97 8.55 7.96
CA CYS A 145 5.28 7.93 9.08
C CYS A 145 6.09 8.15 10.36
N ILE A 146 5.46 8.67 11.41
CA ILE A 146 6.13 8.98 12.68
C ILE A 146 5.49 8.26 13.85
N LYS A 147 6.29 8.08 14.89
CA LYS A 147 5.89 7.45 16.15
C LYS A 147 6.45 8.24 17.32
N CYS A 148 5.62 8.46 18.34
CA CYS A 148 6.09 8.99 19.62
C CYS A 148 6.72 7.86 20.46
N SER A 149 7.92 8.08 20.93
CA SER A 149 8.64 7.17 21.84
C SER A 149 9.15 7.85 23.11
N GLY A 150 9.10 9.17 23.16
CA GLY A 150 9.53 9.98 24.30
C GLY A 150 8.43 10.34 25.28
N LYS A 151 8.81 10.70 26.50
CA LYS A 151 7.87 11.18 27.51
C LYS A 151 7.45 12.64 27.29
N ASN A 152 8.37 13.47 26.83
CA ASN A 152 8.11 14.88 26.53
C ASN A 152 7.87 15.04 25.03
N PHE A 153 6.61 15.00 24.61
CA PHE A 153 6.20 15.08 23.22
C PHE A 153 6.42 16.46 22.56
N LEU A 154 6.77 17.49 23.33
CA LEU A 154 7.11 18.82 22.80
C LEU A 154 8.58 18.94 22.35
N THR A 155 9.34 17.88 22.42
CA THR A 155 10.73 17.85 21.95
C THR A 155 10.89 16.96 20.72
N SER A 156 11.86 17.29 19.85
CA SER A 156 12.15 16.52 18.63
C SER A 156 12.55 15.07 18.93
N GLU A 157 13.24 14.83 20.05
CA GLU A 157 13.71 13.51 20.46
C GLU A 157 12.58 12.53 20.82
N ALA A 158 11.37 13.07 21.12
CA ALA A 158 10.20 12.23 21.37
C ALA A 158 9.67 11.57 20.10
N TRP A 159 10.00 12.11 18.95
CA TRP A 159 9.44 11.67 17.66
C TRP A 159 10.50 10.97 16.82
N SER A 160 10.15 9.82 16.29
CA SER A 160 11.01 9.05 15.41
C SER A 160 10.29 8.68 14.11
N VAL A 161 11.02 8.81 13.00
CA VAL A 161 10.53 8.36 11.69
C VAL A 161 10.47 6.84 11.69
N VAL A 162 9.31 6.31 11.32
CA VAL A 162 9.13 4.87 11.14
C VAL A 162 9.67 4.48 9.77
N VAL A 163 10.74 3.71 9.76
CA VAL A 163 11.31 3.16 8.52
C VAL A 163 10.74 1.75 8.32
N GLU A 164 10.22 1.46 7.14
CA GLU A 164 9.70 0.13 6.79
C GLU A 164 10.86 -0.89 6.60
N ASN A 165 11.74 -1.01 7.59
CA ASN A 165 12.84 -1.98 7.60
C ASN A 165 12.46 -3.23 8.39
N LYS A 166 11.37 -3.89 8.02
CA LYS A 166 11.14 -5.25 8.55
C LYS A 166 11.96 -6.22 7.72
N LYS A 167 12.96 -6.87 8.35
CA LYS A 167 13.51 -8.13 7.83
C LYS A 167 12.32 -9.02 7.45
N PRO A 168 12.29 -9.59 6.24
CA PRO A 168 11.19 -10.45 5.85
C PRO A 168 11.04 -11.58 6.87
N THR A 169 9.83 -11.82 7.34
CA THR A 169 9.57 -12.98 8.20
C THR A 169 9.92 -14.25 7.43
N LYS A 170 10.33 -15.32 8.12
CA LYS A 170 10.63 -16.63 7.50
C LYS A 170 9.55 -17.08 6.52
N GLN A 171 8.29 -16.74 6.80
CA GLN A 171 7.16 -17.02 5.92
C GLN A 171 7.17 -16.19 4.62
N LYS A 172 7.56 -14.90 4.68
CA LYS A 172 7.74 -14.05 3.48
C LYS A 172 8.94 -14.47 2.65
N GLU A 173 10.02 -14.95 3.29
CA GLU A 173 11.18 -15.52 2.59
C GLU A 173 10.81 -16.80 1.85
N LYS A 174 10.07 -17.70 2.51
CA LYS A 174 9.56 -18.92 1.90
C LYS A 174 8.68 -18.61 0.69
N LEU A 175 7.70 -17.71 0.83
CA LEU A 175 6.82 -17.28 -0.26
C LEU A 175 7.60 -16.65 -1.44
N ARG A 176 8.63 -15.85 -1.14
CA ARG A 176 9.51 -15.27 -2.19
C ARG A 176 10.29 -16.35 -2.93
N ALA A 177 10.79 -17.37 -2.22
CA ALA A 177 11.48 -18.50 -2.82
C ALA A 177 10.54 -19.33 -3.70
N GLU A 178 9.32 -19.63 -3.23
CA GLU A 178 8.27 -20.32 -3.98
C GLU A 178 7.87 -19.56 -5.25
N ASN A 179 7.65 -18.25 -5.15
CA ASN A 179 7.32 -17.40 -6.30
C ASN A 179 8.47 -17.34 -7.32
N LYS A 180 9.73 -17.31 -6.85
CA LYS A 180 10.89 -17.37 -7.73
C LYS A 180 10.97 -18.71 -8.49
N ALA A 181 10.79 -19.82 -7.77
CA ALA A 181 10.78 -21.15 -8.37
C ALA A 181 9.63 -21.32 -9.38
N MET A 182 8.44 -20.79 -9.06
CA MET A 182 7.30 -20.79 -9.98
C MET A 182 7.60 -19.99 -11.26
N LYS A 183 8.21 -18.81 -11.14
CA LYS A 183 8.61 -17.99 -12.29
C LYS A 183 9.64 -18.67 -13.18
N GLU A 184 10.57 -19.42 -12.60
CA GLU A 184 11.54 -20.21 -13.35
C GLU A 184 10.87 -21.39 -14.10
N LYS A 185 9.92 -22.07 -13.45
CA LYS A 185 9.11 -23.12 -14.11
C LYS A 185 8.28 -22.56 -15.27
N LEU A 186 7.64 -21.40 -15.09
CA LEU A 186 6.90 -20.73 -16.17
C LEU A 186 7.80 -20.44 -17.39
N LYS A 187 8.98 -19.88 -17.16
CA LYS A 187 9.96 -19.62 -18.24
C LYS A 187 10.41 -20.91 -18.95
N ALA A 188 10.53 -22.02 -18.20
CA ALA A 188 10.86 -23.30 -18.79
C ALA A 188 9.72 -23.81 -19.67
N ILE A 189 8.47 -23.70 -19.24
CA ILE A 189 7.28 -24.05 -20.01
C ILE A 189 7.17 -23.21 -21.28
N GLU A 190 7.36 -21.90 -21.19
CA GLU A 190 7.36 -21.00 -22.36
C GLU A 190 8.40 -21.43 -23.41
N LYS A 191 9.61 -21.80 -22.97
CA LYS A 191 10.65 -22.33 -23.89
C LYS A 191 10.23 -23.62 -24.57
N ILE A 192 9.61 -24.54 -23.81
CA ILE A 192 9.11 -25.80 -24.35
C ILE A 192 8.01 -25.53 -25.38
N ASN A 193 7.05 -24.69 -25.06
CA ASN A 193 5.94 -24.31 -25.94
C ASN A 193 6.46 -23.68 -27.25
N ALA A 194 7.44 -22.79 -27.16
CA ALA A 194 8.05 -22.20 -28.36
C ALA A 194 8.76 -23.26 -29.27
N VAL A 195 9.35 -24.29 -28.67
CA VAL A 195 9.92 -25.42 -29.44
C VAL A 195 8.82 -26.25 -30.09
N VAL A 196 7.76 -26.57 -29.32
CA VAL A 196 6.61 -27.34 -29.83
C VAL A 196 5.94 -26.59 -30.98
N GLU A 197 5.69 -25.30 -30.84
CA GLU A 197 5.08 -24.47 -31.89
C GLU A 197 5.92 -24.46 -33.17
N ARG A 198 7.24 -24.33 -33.05
CA ARG A 198 8.16 -24.36 -34.20
C ARG A 198 8.17 -25.74 -34.88
N GLU A 199 8.17 -26.80 -34.09
CA GLU A 199 8.17 -28.16 -34.62
C GLU A 199 6.84 -28.54 -35.28
N THR A 200 5.70 -28.14 -34.69
CA THR A 200 4.35 -28.37 -35.28
C THR A 200 4.16 -27.57 -36.56
N LYS A 201 4.61 -26.31 -36.61
CA LYS A 201 4.63 -25.53 -37.84
C LYS A 201 5.45 -26.21 -38.93
N ARG A 202 6.64 -26.73 -38.60
CA ARG A 202 7.47 -27.42 -39.56
C ARG A 202 6.83 -28.73 -40.04
N LEU A 203 6.14 -29.45 -39.14
CA LEU A 203 5.38 -30.65 -39.53
C LEU A 203 4.28 -30.29 -40.53
N SER A 204 3.47 -29.25 -40.29
CA SER A 204 2.42 -28.84 -41.23
C SER A 204 2.98 -28.41 -42.59
N GLU A 205 4.10 -27.69 -42.63
CA GLU A 205 4.76 -27.31 -43.88
C GLU A 205 5.21 -28.54 -44.70
N LEU A 206 5.80 -29.54 -44.07
CA LEU A 206 6.27 -30.77 -44.72
C LEU A 206 5.09 -31.63 -45.18
N GLN A 207 4.00 -31.70 -44.43
CA GLN A 207 2.77 -32.41 -44.84
C GLN A 207 2.12 -31.73 -46.05
N ALA A 208 1.96 -30.41 -46.05
CA ALA A 208 1.44 -29.65 -47.18
C ALA A 208 2.30 -29.84 -48.45
N LYS A 209 3.65 -29.87 -48.30
CA LYS A 209 4.57 -30.13 -49.37
C LYS A 209 4.41 -31.54 -49.97
N GLN A 210 4.18 -32.56 -49.11
CA GLN A 210 3.89 -33.91 -49.52
C GLN A 210 2.55 -34.04 -50.27
N GLU A 211 1.50 -33.41 -49.75
CA GLU A 211 0.15 -33.42 -50.33
C GLU A 211 0.09 -32.71 -51.68
N SER A 212 0.89 -31.66 -51.89
CA SER A 212 1.00 -30.96 -53.17
C SER A 212 1.76 -31.76 -54.26
N GLY A 213 2.21 -32.98 -53.95
CA GLY A 213 2.98 -33.82 -54.89
C GLY A 213 4.43 -33.36 -55.12
N ALA A 214 4.94 -32.40 -54.36
CA ALA A 214 6.30 -31.95 -54.46
C ALA A 214 7.28 -32.96 -53.89
N LYS A 215 8.42 -33.20 -54.61
CA LYS A 215 9.44 -34.14 -54.15
C LYS A 215 10.11 -33.63 -52.87
N LEU A 216 9.96 -34.37 -51.77
CA LEU A 216 10.71 -34.18 -50.54
C LEU A 216 12.14 -34.70 -50.69
N THR A 217 13.11 -33.98 -50.20
CA THR A 217 14.49 -34.46 -50.05
C THR A 217 14.55 -35.63 -49.05
N LYS A 218 15.61 -36.40 -49.04
CA LYS A 218 15.81 -37.50 -48.08
C LYS A 218 15.73 -37.00 -46.62
N ALA A 219 16.40 -35.90 -46.34
CA ALA A 219 16.40 -35.28 -44.99
C ALA A 219 15.01 -34.79 -44.57
N GLU A 220 14.22 -34.24 -45.51
CA GLU A 220 12.84 -33.78 -45.21
C GLU A 220 11.91 -34.97 -44.91
N ARG A 221 12.07 -36.12 -45.60
CA ARG A 221 11.29 -37.35 -45.31
C ARG A 221 11.61 -37.90 -43.93
N GLU A 222 12.90 -37.98 -43.59
CA GLU A 222 13.35 -38.45 -42.28
C GLU A 222 12.81 -37.53 -41.16
N ARG A 223 12.85 -36.22 -41.37
CA ARG A 223 12.33 -35.22 -40.42
C ARG A 223 10.81 -35.32 -40.28
N LEU A 224 10.08 -35.50 -41.37
CA LEU A 224 8.62 -35.68 -41.35
C LEU A 224 8.23 -36.90 -40.52
N LEU A 225 8.86 -38.05 -40.75
CA LEU A 225 8.62 -39.28 -40.00
C LEU A 225 8.89 -39.08 -38.49
N LEU A 226 9.99 -38.39 -38.15
CA LEU A 226 10.34 -38.10 -36.77
C LEU A 226 9.29 -37.23 -36.09
N LEU A 227 8.83 -36.15 -36.73
CA LEU A 227 7.83 -35.24 -36.18
C LEU A 227 6.45 -35.92 -36.10
N GLN A 228 6.06 -36.72 -37.08
CA GLN A 228 4.84 -37.53 -37.04
C GLN A 228 4.86 -38.51 -35.87
N SER A 229 5.97 -39.20 -35.65
CA SER A 229 6.11 -40.13 -34.52
C SER A 229 6.02 -39.42 -33.16
N LYS A 230 6.43 -38.16 -33.09
CA LYS A 230 6.45 -37.36 -31.88
C LYS A 230 5.08 -36.74 -31.55
N TYR A 231 4.36 -36.23 -32.56
CA TYR A 231 3.16 -35.43 -32.38
C TYR A 231 1.86 -36.10 -32.89
N CYS A 232 1.93 -37.14 -33.71
CA CYS A 232 0.76 -37.82 -34.27
C CYS A 232 0.52 -39.21 -33.65
N LYS A 233 1.13 -39.57 -32.54
CA LYS A 233 0.74 -40.78 -31.82
C LYS A 233 -0.65 -40.60 -31.24
N PRO A 234 -1.58 -41.55 -31.42
CA PRO A 234 -2.86 -41.52 -30.76
C PRO A 234 -2.61 -41.52 -29.25
N GLN A 235 -3.06 -40.49 -28.55
CA GLN A 235 -3.11 -40.51 -27.10
C GLN A 235 -4.07 -41.62 -26.71
N LYS A 236 -3.58 -42.67 -26.09
CA LYS A 236 -4.44 -43.56 -25.31
C LYS A 236 -4.99 -42.76 -24.15
N ILE A 237 -6.23 -42.35 -24.28
CA ILE A 237 -7.01 -41.82 -23.14
C ILE A 237 -7.35 -43.05 -22.32
N ASP A 238 -6.56 -43.33 -21.29
CA ASP A 238 -6.95 -44.25 -20.23
C ASP A 238 -8.09 -43.54 -19.44
N VAL A 239 -9.29 -43.90 -19.83
CA VAL A 239 -10.52 -43.59 -19.04
C VAL A 239 -10.55 -44.62 -17.93
N ASN A 240 -10.14 -44.27 -16.73
CA ASN A 240 -10.50 -44.90 -15.47
C ASN A 240 -11.15 -43.90 -14.56
#